data_5974a0465203d384436eead917733d12
#
_entry.id   5974a0465203d384436eead917733d12
#
_cell.length_a   1.000
_cell.length_b   1.000
_cell.length_c   1.000
_cell.angle_alpha   90.00
_cell.angle_beta   90.00
_cell.angle_gamma   90.00
#
_symmetry.space_group_name_H-M   'P 1'
#
loop_
_entity.id
_entity.type
_entity.pdbx_description
1 polymer ?
#
loop_
_entity_poly.entity_id
_entity_poly.type
_entity_poly.pdbx_seq_one_letter_code
_entity_poly.pdbx_strand_id
1 'polypeptide(L)'
;MLKHNSNPGKFYLWGEKVLNAMADGYERFLRKVLKFPLIIAGAGLGTILLSALVYTQLPQELSPSEDRGFVIGFALAPEGASTEFVDKYTRQIEGVLDTVPEANSYFSIVGFPTSTNSMQFVQLAPWEERERSQQEIAGSLMEPMFGGITGVMSFPMNPPSLGQSIVSRPVEFVIQTTGSYEELQALTSQVMMKVWGNPMFAQPDIDLKLNKPELAIDVDREKAAAVGVGVETIGRTLETMIAGREITRFKREGEQYNVIVQVADVDRSNPDDLTNVYVRSSSGEMVQLANLVKVSETIAPKELNHFNKLKSATIQAALNPGFSQQQARIFLDATVAELSAGTAGIQVDYGGQLREFIKTGSSLTFAFSLALIFIYLVLAAQFESFRSPLIIMFSVPTAMLGALLALWATGGSINVYSQIGLITLVGLITKHGILIVEFANQLQEAGKDKLEAVIESAKLRLRPILMTTAAMVLGAIPLALASGAGAESREQIGWTIVGGMTLGTALTIIIVPACYLLFAGKVKELAKADA
;
A
#
# COMPACT_ATOMS: atom_id res chain seq x y z
N MET A 1 -46.59 13.37 -17.59
CA MET A 1 -46.68 14.81 -17.94
C MET A 1 -45.66 15.22 -19.03
N LEU A 2 -45.42 14.41 -20.04
CA LEU A 2 -44.65 14.78 -21.22
C LEU A 2 -45.63 15.29 -22.29
N LYS A 3 -45.79 16.60 -22.38
CA LYS A 3 -46.49 17.23 -23.52
C LYS A 3 -45.57 17.24 -24.69
N HIS A 4 -46.02 16.66 -25.82
CA HIS A 4 -45.33 16.75 -27.10
C HIS A 4 -45.37 18.23 -27.52
N ASN A 5 -44.23 18.90 -27.45
CA ASN A 5 -44.13 20.30 -27.84
C ASN A 5 -43.97 20.36 -29.36
N SER A 6 -44.98 20.76 -30.10
CA SER A 6 -45.00 20.79 -31.56
C SER A 6 -44.12 21.92 -32.17
N ASN A 7 -43.57 22.81 -31.34
CA ASN A 7 -42.63 23.86 -31.77
C ASN A 7 -41.34 23.81 -30.95
N PRO A 8 -40.32 23.02 -31.36
CA PRO A 8 -39.05 22.96 -30.66
C PRO A 8 -38.29 24.28 -30.84
N GLY A 9 -37.71 24.78 -29.71
CA GLY A 9 -36.93 26.02 -29.71
C GLY A 9 -35.66 25.91 -30.58
N LYS A 10 -35.09 27.04 -31.01
CA LYS A 10 -33.90 27.10 -31.89
C LYS A 10 -32.71 26.30 -31.34
N PHE A 11 -32.52 26.28 -30.05
CA PHE A 11 -31.44 25.51 -29.38
C PHE A 11 -31.65 23.99 -29.53
N TYR A 12 -32.88 23.51 -29.40
CA TYR A 12 -33.24 22.10 -29.61
C TYR A 12 -32.95 21.68 -31.06
N LEU A 13 -33.42 22.49 -32.03
CA LEU A 13 -33.21 22.23 -33.46
C LEU A 13 -31.73 22.27 -33.84
N TRP A 14 -30.94 23.15 -33.24
CA TRP A 14 -29.48 23.19 -33.43
C TRP A 14 -28.81 21.90 -32.85
N GLY A 15 -29.16 21.50 -31.61
CA GLY A 15 -28.65 20.29 -31.00
C GLY A 15 -29.00 19.03 -31.80
N GLU A 16 -30.24 18.92 -32.28
CA GLU A 16 -30.70 17.83 -33.14
C GLU A 16 -29.93 17.77 -34.46
N LYS A 17 -29.71 18.94 -35.11
CA LYS A 17 -28.92 19.03 -36.33
C LYS A 17 -27.47 18.60 -36.14
N VAL A 18 -26.83 18.95 -35.01
CA VAL A 18 -25.46 18.54 -34.68
C VAL A 18 -25.42 17.03 -34.46
N LEU A 19 -26.33 16.47 -33.65
CA LEU A 19 -26.36 15.04 -33.36
C LEU A 19 -26.65 14.18 -34.59
N ASN A 20 -27.53 14.64 -35.51
CA ASN A 20 -27.81 13.96 -36.77
C ASN A 20 -26.59 14.02 -37.69
N ALA A 21 -25.93 15.18 -37.81
CA ALA A 21 -24.71 15.31 -38.58
C ALA A 21 -23.57 14.42 -38.07
N MET A 22 -23.44 14.27 -36.75
CA MET A 22 -22.49 13.33 -36.13
C MET A 22 -22.84 11.86 -36.46
N ALA A 23 -24.11 11.48 -36.40
CA ALA A 23 -24.56 10.12 -36.72
C ALA A 23 -24.34 9.79 -38.21
N ASP A 24 -24.62 10.71 -39.09
CA ASP A 24 -24.39 10.54 -40.55
C ASP A 24 -22.87 10.53 -40.89
N GLY A 25 -22.09 11.34 -40.20
CA GLY A 25 -20.63 11.32 -40.30
C GLY A 25 -20.04 9.99 -39.84
N TYR A 26 -20.51 9.50 -38.70
CA TYR A 26 -20.11 8.21 -38.15
C TYR A 26 -20.51 7.05 -39.08
N GLU A 27 -21.71 7.02 -39.62
CA GLU A 27 -22.13 6.00 -40.58
C GLU A 27 -21.17 5.96 -41.80
N ARG A 28 -20.88 7.13 -42.40
CA ARG A 28 -19.95 7.21 -43.52
C ARG A 28 -18.54 6.74 -43.20
N PHE A 29 -18.06 7.08 -41.98
CA PHE A 29 -16.80 6.59 -41.45
C PHE A 29 -16.82 5.07 -41.26
N LEU A 30 -17.86 4.57 -40.60
CA LEU A 30 -17.99 3.14 -40.29
C LEU A 30 -18.07 2.27 -41.56
N ARG A 31 -18.81 2.72 -42.62
CA ARG A 31 -18.86 2.07 -43.93
C ARG A 31 -17.47 1.94 -44.60
N LYS A 32 -16.57 2.92 -44.39
CA LYS A 32 -15.19 2.87 -44.90
C LYS A 32 -14.33 1.92 -44.10
N VAL A 33 -14.42 1.98 -42.78
CA VAL A 33 -13.60 1.26 -41.84
C VAL A 33 -13.94 -0.24 -41.82
N LEU A 34 -15.22 -0.59 -41.92
CA LEU A 34 -15.69 -1.98 -41.98
C LEU A 34 -15.36 -2.73 -43.28
N LYS A 35 -14.72 -2.06 -44.27
CA LYS A 35 -14.12 -2.75 -45.42
C LYS A 35 -12.90 -3.60 -45.01
N PHE A 36 -12.27 -3.29 -43.84
CA PHE A 36 -11.10 -3.98 -43.32
C PHE A 36 -11.33 -4.48 -41.89
N PRO A 37 -12.33 -5.35 -41.66
CA PRO A 37 -12.74 -5.72 -40.30
C PRO A 37 -11.65 -6.48 -39.55
N LEU A 38 -10.79 -7.24 -40.25
CA LEU A 38 -9.66 -7.95 -39.65
C LEU A 38 -8.61 -7.01 -39.06
N ILE A 39 -8.34 -5.87 -39.74
CA ILE A 39 -7.37 -4.89 -39.25
C ILE A 39 -7.89 -4.24 -37.96
N ILE A 40 -9.19 -3.95 -37.89
CA ILE A 40 -9.83 -3.33 -36.72
C ILE A 40 -9.90 -4.31 -35.54
N ALA A 41 -10.27 -5.55 -35.81
CA ALA A 41 -10.25 -6.58 -34.78
C ALA A 41 -8.82 -6.84 -34.29
N GLY A 42 -7.83 -6.82 -35.21
CA GLY A 42 -6.41 -6.86 -34.84
C GLY A 42 -5.97 -5.67 -33.99
N ALA A 43 -6.44 -4.44 -34.31
CA ALA A 43 -6.23 -3.28 -33.47
C ALA A 43 -6.88 -3.43 -32.07
N GLY A 44 -8.07 -4.06 -32.01
CA GLY A 44 -8.72 -4.43 -30.75
C GLY A 44 -7.88 -5.41 -29.91
N LEU A 45 -7.26 -6.40 -30.52
CA LEU A 45 -6.29 -7.26 -29.84
C LEU A 45 -5.02 -6.48 -29.44
N GLY A 46 -4.59 -5.55 -30.27
CA GLY A 46 -3.47 -4.64 -29.97
C GLY A 46 -3.70 -3.81 -28.70
N THR A 47 -4.97 -3.45 -28.39
CA THR A 47 -5.28 -2.75 -27.13
C THR A 47 -4.97 -3.61 -25.90
N ILE A 48 -5.08 -4.93 -25.97
CA ILE A 48 -4.72 -5.85 -24.89
C ILE A 48 -3.22 -5.78 -24.62
N LEU A 49 -2.41 -5.88 -25.69
CA LEU A 49 -0.94 -5.84 -25.57
C LEU A 49 -0.48 -4.47 -25.06
N LEU A 50 -1.08 -3.40 -25.57
CA LEU A 50 -0.76 -2.04 -25.13
C LEU A 50 -1.19 -1.80 -23.67
N SER A 51 -2.35 -2.33 -23.27
CA SER A 51 -2.78 -2.28 -21.86
C SER A 51 -1.81 -3.01 -20.94
N ALA A 52 -1.34 -4.20 -21.35
CA ALA A 52 -0.34 -4.95 -20.59
C ALA A 52 0.98 -4.18 -20.47
N LEU A 53 1.43 -3.54 -21.56
CA LEU A 53 2.64 -2.71 -21.55
C LEU A 53 2.50 -1.51 -20.60
N VAL A 54 1.41 -0.75 -20.68
CA VAL A 54 1.15 0.39 -19.80
C VAL A 54 1.02 -0.06 -18.35
N TYR A 55 0.36 -1.18 -18.09
CA TYR A 55 0.21 -1.76 -16.75
C TYR A 55 1.58 -2.03 -16.09
N THR A 56 2.58 -2.54 -16.85
CA THR A 56 3.92 -2.79 -16.32
C THR A 56 4.74 -1.53 -16.05
N GLN A 57 4.35 -0.39 -16.62
CA GLN A 57 5.02 0.90 -16.41
C GLN A 57 4.45 1.68 -15.21
N LEU A 58 3.22 1.35 -14.80
CA LEU A 58 2.60 2.02 -13.67
C LEU A 58 3.16 1.50 -12.33
N PRO A 59 3.43 2.38 -11.37
CA PRO A 59 3.79 1.97 -10.01
C PRO A 59 2.70 1.09 -9.41
N GLN A 60 3.10 0.08 -8.63
CA GLN A 60 2.16 -0.81 -7.95
C GLN A 60 2.39 -0.73 -6.44
N GLU A 61 1.33 -0.37 -5.72
CA GLU A 61 1.35 -0.15 -4.27
C GLU A 61 0.00 -0.54 -3.64
N LEU A 62 -0.05 -0.64 -2.32
CA LEU A 62 -1.31 -0.96 -1.63
C LEU A 62 -2.32 0.18 -1.77
N SER A 63 -1.90 1.39 -1.47
CA SER A 63 -2.70 2.62 -1.54
C SER A 63 -1.79 3.82 -1.70
N PRO A 64 -2.24 4.91 -2.33
CA PRO A 64 -1.48 6.15 -2.40
C PRO A 64 -1.28 6.74 -1.00
N SER A 65 -0.24 7.54 -0.83
CA SER A 65 -0.05 8.34 0.38
C SER A 65 -1.08 9.47 0.38
N GLU A 66 -2.00 9.44 1.35
CA GLU A 66 -3.07 10.42 1.48
C GLU A 66 -2.68 11.57 2.41
N ASP A 67 -3.11 12.78 2.07
CA ASP A 67 -3.06 13.91 3.00
C ASP A 67 -4.20 13.80 4.01
N ARG A 68 -3.85 13.49 5.26
CA ARG A 68 -4.77 13.33 6.38
C ARG A 68 -4.69 14.46 7.40
N GLY A 69 -3.89 15.48 7.10
CA GLY A 69 -3.68 16.62 7.98
C GLY A 69 -2.81 16.33 9.19
N PHE A 70 -1.98 15.27 9.19
CA PHE A 70 -0.99 15.07 10.23
C PHE A 70 0.28 14.36 9.75
N VAL A 71 1.41 14.69 10.32
CA VAL A 71 2.72 14.10 10.07
C VAL A 71 3.20 13.41 11.35
N ILE A 72 3.92 12.32 11.20
CA ILE A 72 4.54 11.62 12.32
C ILE A 72 6.04 11.86 12.25
N GLY A 73 6.60 12.48 13.31
CA GLY A 73 8.04 12.46 13.56
C GLY A 73 8.41 11.12 14.21
N PHE A 74 9.53 10.57 13.81
CA PHE A 74 10.05 9.33 14.40
C PHE A 74 11.53 9.49 14.70
N ALA A 75 11.96 9.06 15.88
CA ALA A 75 13.36 9.07 16.28
C ALA A 75 13.78 7.70 16.82
N LEU A 76 14.95 7.27 16.39
CA LEU A 76 15.63 6.01 16.76
C LEU A 76 16.97 6.37 17.40
N ALA A 77 17.10 6.15 18.70
CA ALA A 77 18.37 6.27 19.40
C ALA A 77 19.20 4.99 19.25
N PRO A 78 20.53 5.05 19.51
CA PRO A 78 21.39 3.88 19.59
C PRO A 78 20.86 2.85 20.60
N GLU A 79 21.15 1.57 20.35
CA GLU A 79 20.75 0.51 21.26
C GLU A 79 21.38 0.70 22.64
N GLY A 80 20.59 0.54 23.69
CA GLY A 80 21.02 0.80 25.08
C GLY A 80 20.90 2.26 25.55
N ALA A 81 20.44 3.16 24.68
CA ALA A 81 20.17 4.55 25.09
C ALA A 81 19.11 4.62 26.19
N SER A 82 19.32 5.51 27.17
CA SER A 82 18.36 5.77 28.23
C SER A 82 17.18 6.64 27.74
N THR A 83 16.08 6.63 28.49
CA THR A 83 14.92 7.46 28.20
C THR A 83 15.26 8.97 28.23
N GLU A 84 16.15 9.38 29.15
CA GLU A 84 16.63 10.77 29.26
C GLU A 84 17.44 11.17 28.02
N PHE A 85 18.23 10.24 27.47
CA PHE A 85 18.94 10.48 26.21
C PHE A 85 17.95 10.69 25.07
N VAL A 86 16.92 9.85 24.95
CA VAL A 86 15.87 9.99 23.94
C VAL A 86 15.09 11.29 24.13
N ASP A 87 14.70 11.65 25.36
CA ASP A 87 14.01 12.91 25.67
C ASP A 87 14.81 14.13 25.24
N LYS A 88 16.11 14.15 25.54
CA LYS A 88 17.01 15.25 25.13
C LYS A 88 16.94 15.54 23.63
N TYR A 89 16.94 14.50 22.80
CA TYR A 89 16.88 14.65 21.33
C TYR A 89 15.46 14.86 20.83
N THR A 90 14.45 14.31 21.53
CA THR A 90 13.03 14.61 21.24
C THR A 90 12.76 16.11 21.37
N ARG A 91 13.29 16.80 22.39
CA ARG A 91 13.18 18.27 22.53
C ARG A 91 13.85 19.03 21.38
N GLN A 92 14.90 18.50 20.78
CA GLN A 92 15.49 19.12 19.58
C GLN A 92 14.57 18.96 18.36
N ILE A 93 13.90 17.79 18.24
CA ILE A 93 12.88 17.58 17.20
C ILE A 93 11.71 18.54 17.38
N GLU A 94 11.23 18.72 18.61
CA GLU A 94 10.18 19.69 18.94
C GLU A 94 10.57 21.11 18.49
N GLY A 95 11.81 21.51 18.73
CA GLY A 95 12.34 22.79 18.25
C GLY A 95 12.35 22.92 16.72
N VAL A 96 12.52 21.83 15.98
CA VAL A 96 12.36 21.82 14.51
C VAL A 96 10.88 21.96 14.14
N LEU A 97 9.99 21.25 14.85
CA LEU A 97 8.54 21.30 14.59
C LEU A 97 7.95 22.69 14.85
N ASP A 98 8.45 23.41 15.85
CA ASP A 98 8.05 24.80 16.14
C ASP A 98 8.35 25.78 14.99
N THR A 99 9.24 25.41 14.06
CA THR A 99 9.55 26.23 12.88
C THR A 99 8.58 26.03 11.72
N VAL A 100 7.66 25.06 11.80
CA VAL A 100 6.70 24.75 10.73
C VAL A 100 5.44 25.58 10.88
N PRO A 101 5.16 26.53 9.99
CA PRO A 101 4.00 27.43 10.13
C PRO A 101 2.65 26.70 10.13
N GLU A 102 2.57 25.58 9.42
CA GLU A 102 1.34 24.78 9.30
C GLU A 102 1.14 23.78 10.45
N ALA A 103 2.10 23.64 11.36
CA ALA A 103 1.94 22.80 12.55
C ALA A 103 1.04 23.53 13.57
N ASN A 104 -0.17 23.03 13.74
CA ASN A 104 -1.13 23.60 14.70
C ASN A 104 -0.84 23.16 16.13
N SER A 105 -0.48 21.89 16.31
CA SER A 105 -0.09 21.31 17.60
C SER A 105 0.68 20.02 17.37
N TYR A 106 1.46 19.61 18.36
CA TYR A 106 2.10 18.30 18.35
C TYR A 106 2.05 17.65 19.72
N PHE A 107 2.18 16.33 19.72
CA PHE A 107 2.23 15.48 20.91
C PHE A 107 3.38 14.49 20.78
N SER A 108 4.30 14.51 21.74
CA SER A 108 5.49 13.65 21.75
C SER A 108 5.35 12.51 22.77
N ILE A 109 5.72 11.29 22.35
CA ILE A 109 5.84 10.14 23.23
C ILE A 109 7.30 9.68 23.21
N VAL A 110 7.95 9.76 24.36
CA VAL A 110 9.32 9.28 24.54
C VAL A 110 9.27 7.85 25.07
N GLY A 111 10.11 6.95 24.52
CA GLY A 111 10.15 5.55 24.90
C GLY A 111 9.07 4.69 24.22
N PHE A 112 8.54 5.09 23.07
CA PHE A 112 7.53 4.33 22.33
C PHE A 112 7.91 4.21 20.84
N PRO A 113 7.75 3.03 20.20
CA PRO A 113 7.26 1.75 20.72
C PRO A 113 8.27 0.98 21.58
N THR A 114 9.53 1.38 21.59
CA THR A 114 10.58 0.84 22.47
C THR A 114 11.25 1.97 23.24
N SER A 115 11.94 1.66 24.36
CA SER A 115 12.59 2.66 25.21
C SER A 115 13.61 3.56 24.47
N THR A 116 14.15 3.06 23.36
CA THR A 116 15.13 3.77 22.52
C THR A 116 14.49 4.63 21.41
N ASN A 117 13.16 4.69 21.33
CA ASN A 117 12.45 5.41 20.28
C ASN A 117 11.64 6.58 20.84
N SER A 118 11.34 7.54 20.00
CA SER A 118 10.26 8.50 20.27
C SER A 118 9.44 8.79 19.03
N MET A 119 8.19 9.17 19.24
CA MET A 119 7.25 9.53 18.19
C MET A 119 6.62 10.89 18.50
N GLN A 120 6.51 11.72 17.47
CA GLN A 120 5.84 13.00 17.52
C GLN A 120 4.65 12.97 16.56
N PHE A 121 3.46 13.23 17.06
CA PHE A 121 2.24 13.34 16.25
C PHE A 121 1.97 14.82 16.02
N VAL A 122 2.20 15.29 14.80
CA VAL A 122 2.09 16.70 14.43
C VAL A 122 0.78 16.91 13.70
N GLN A 123 -0.18 17.56 14.32
CA GLN A 123 -1.44 17.97 13.71
C GLN A 123 -1.21 19.20 12.87
N LEU A 124 -1.51 19.12 11.58
CA LEU A 124 -1.43 20.25 10.66
C LEU A 124 -2.70 21.11 10.71
N ALA A 125 -2.58 22.36 10.30
CA ALA A 125 -3.70 23.24 10.09
C ALA A 125 -4.72 22.64 9.09
N PRO A 126 -6.01 23.04 9.13
CA PRO A 126 -7.01 22.60 8.15
C PRO A 126 -6.54 22.82 6.71
N TRP A 127 -7.00 21.97 5.80
CA TRP A 127 -6.57 21.98 4.39
C TRP A 127 -6.76 23.36 3.74
N GLU A 128 -7.87 24.03 4.04
CA GLU A 128 -8.21 25.35 3.48
C GLU A 128 -7.27 26.47 3.97
N GLU A 129 -6.55 26.25 5.06
CA GLU A 129 -5.63 27.21 5.68
C GLU A 129 -4.17 26.91 5.34
N ARG A 130 -3.89 25.87 4.55
CA ARG A 130 -2.54 25.45 4.17
C ARG A 130 -2.28 25.69 2.68
N GLU A 131 -1.07 26.12 2.36
CA GLU A 131 -0.59 26.17 0.98
C GLU A 131 0.13 24.88 0.58
N ARG A 132 0.80 24.22 1.54
CA ARG A 132 1.57 23.00 1.32
C ARG A 132 0.77 21.75 1.71
N SER A 133 0.92 20.69 0.90
CA SER A 133 0.40 19.36 1.24
C SER A 133 1.17 18.74 2.41
N GLN A 134 0.58 17.74 3.06
CA GLN A 134 1.24 16.95 4.10
C GLN A 134 2.55 16.32 3.59
N GLN A 135 2.57 15.85 2.35
CA GLN A 135 3.72 15.23 1.71
C GLN A 135 4.86 16.25 1.51
N GLU A 136 4.54 17.47 1.09
CA GLU A 136 5.51 18.56 0.95
C GLU A 136 6.07 19.01 2.30
N ILE A 137 5.23 19.11 3.33
CA ILE A 137 5.65 19.43 4.69
C ILE A 137 6.57 18.33 5.23
N ALA A 138 6.17 17.05 5.12
CA ALA A 138 7.01 15.94 5.53
C ALA A 138 8.36 15.94 4.77
N GLY A 139 8.34 16.21 3.45
CA GLY A 139 9.56 16.36 2.66
C GLY A 139 10.47 17.48 3.16
N SER A 140 9.91 18.63 3.53
CA SER A 140 10.67 19.79 4.07
C SER A 140 11.29 19.54 5.44
N LEU A 141 10.68 18.64 6.24
CA LEU A 141 11.19 18.24 7.55
C LEU A 141 12.33 17.21 7.48
N MET A 142 12.53 16.56 6.33
CA MET A 142 13.54 15.50 6.21
C MET A 142 14.95 15.97 6.53
N GLU A 143 15.40 17.07 5.92
CA GLU A 143 16.75 17.58 6.12
C GLU A 143 16.98 18.11 7.55
N PRO A 144 16.11 18.96 8.13
CA PRO A 144 16.29 19.43 9.50
C PRO A 144 16.27 18.31 10.55
N MET A 145 15.45 17.29 10.36
CA MET A 145 15.38 16.16 11.29
C MET A 145 16.54 15.19 11.10
N PHE A 146 16.74 14.67 9.89
CA PHE A 146 17.74 13.62 9.62
C PHE A 146 19.18 14.14 9.62
N GLY A 147 19.41 15.32 9.04
CA GLY A 147 20.74 15.93 8.95
C GLY A 147 21.08 16.88 10.11
N GLY A 148 20.06 17.50 10.71
CA GLY A 148 20.25 18.49 11.77
C GLY A 148 20.42 17.90 13.17
N ILE A 149 19.92 16.68 13.44
CA ILE A 149 19.95 16.04 14.75
C ILE A 149 20.88 14.83 14.73
N THR A 150 22.06 14.95 15.33
CA THR A 150 23.15 13.96 15.16
C THR A 150 23.14 12.80 16.15
N GLY A 151 22.39 12.92 17.26
CA GLY A 151 22.40 11.89 18.33
C GLY A 151 21.40 10.76 18.15
N VAL A 152 20.41 10.95 17.29
CA VAL A 152 19.37 9.97 16.95
C VAL A 152 19.15 9.99 15.45
N MET A 153 18.70 8.89 14.89
CA MET A 153 18.19 8.87 13.52
C MET A 153 16.74 9.36 13.56
N SER A 154 16.48 10.60 13.13
CA SER A 154 15.14 11.16 13.12
C SER A 154 14.65 11.51 11.73
N PHE A 155 13.38 11.30 11.47
CA PHE A 155 12.77 11.54 10.17
C PHE A 155 11.25 11.72 10.28
N PRO A 156 10.65 12.49 9.37
CA PRO A 156 9.21 12.59 9.23
C PRO A 156 8.66 11.39 8.45
N MET A 157 7.44 11.01 8.76
CA MET A 157 6.72 9.93 8.10
C MET A 157 5.26 10.33 7.88
N ASN A 158 4.73 10.03 6.69
CA ASN A 158 3.30 10.14 6.45
C ASN A 158 2.59 8.92 7.05
N PRO A 159 1.44 9.12 7.71
CA PRO A 159 0.68 8.01 8.26
C PRO A 159 0.21 7.08 7.14
N PRO A 160 0.27 5.76 7.34
CA PRO A 160 -0.18 4.81 6.34
C PRO A 160 -1.69 4.90 6.13
N SER A 161 -2.14 4.65 4.90
CA SER A 161 -3.56 4.56 4.53
C SER A 161 -4.18 3.23 4.98
N LEU A 162 -5.50 3.08 4.81
CA LEU A 162 -6.24 1.82 4.99
C LEU A 162 -6.11 1.16 6.37
N GLY A 163 -5.99 1.96 7.45
CA GLY A 163 -6.00 1.43 8.82
C GLY A 163 -4.80 0.56 9.19
N GLN A 164 -3.69 0.68 8.46
CA GLN A 164 -2.42 0.06 8.79
C GLN A 164 -1.87 0.61 10.11
N SER A 165 -0.99 -0.16 10.77
CA SER A 165 -0.30 0.31 11.98
C SER A 165 0.51 1.57 11.67
N ILE A 166 0.47 2.54 12.57
CA ILE A 166 1.20 3.82 12.47
C ILE A 166 2.72 3.61 12.33
N VAL A 167 3.24 2.53 12.93
CA VAL A 167 4.66 2.18 12.87
C VAL A 167 5.00 1.29 11.67
N SER A 168 4.00 0.86 10.88
CA SER A 168 4.23 0.01 9.70
C SER A 168 4.85 0.81 8.58
N ARG A 169 5.94 0.28 8.02
CA ARG A 169 6.61 0.85 6.85
C ARG A 169 6.09 0.20 5.56
N PRO A 170 6.20 0.87 4.42
CA PRO A 170 5.78 0.32 3.12
C PRO A 170 6.42 -1.03 2.79
N VAL A 171 7.67 -1.22 3.21
CA VAL A 171 8.42 -2.47 3.03
C VAL A 171 8.66 -3.11 4.38
N GLU A 172 8.09 -4.28 4.60
CA GLU A 172 8.38 -5.19 5.71
C GLU A 172 8.66 -6.57 5.11
N PHE A 173 9.94 -6.88 4.98
CA PHE A 173 10.44 -8.09 4.33
C PHE A 173 11.04 -9.03 5.37
N VAL A 174 10.48 -10.23 5.50
CA VAL A 174 10.82 -11.18 6.57
C VAL A 174 11.66 -12.31 6.00
N ILE A 175 12.86 -12.46 6.54
CA ILE A 175 13.76 -13.59 6.24
C ILE A 175 13.67 -14.54 7.41
N GLN A 176 13.37 -15.80 7.14
CA GLN A 176 13.19 -16.86 8.13
C GLN A 176 14.25 -17.94 7.97
N THR A 177 14.63 -18.57 9.09
CA THR A 177 15.57 -19.69 9.07
C THR A 177 15.21 -20.77 10.06
N THR A 178 15.59 -22.00 9.74
CA THR A 178 15.64 -23.13 10.68
C THR A 178 17.00 -23.24 11.39
N GLY A 179 17.99 -22.45 10.94
CA GLY A 179 19.35 -22.41 11.48
C GLY A 179 19.51 -21.54 12.75
N SER A 180 20.68 -20.98 12.94
CA SER A 180 20.98 -20.09 14.07
C SER A 180 20.68 -18.62 13.76
N TYR A 181 20.60 -17.76 14.80
CA TYR A 181 20.47 -16.31 14.61
C TYR A 181 21.75 -15.68 14.07
N GLU A 182 22.89 -16.24 14.36
CA GLU A 182 24.20 -15.78 13.85
C GLU A 182 24.30 -15.98 12.34
N GLU A 183 23.86 -17.15 11.85
CA GLU A 183 23.77 -17.42 10.41
C GLU A 183 22.78 -16.47 9.73
N LEU A 184 21.61 -16.24 10.36
CA LEU A 184 20.61 -15.31 9.86
C LEU A 184 21.15 -13.89 9.83
N GLN A 185 21.89 -13.44 10.87
CA GLN A 185 22.51 -12.13 10.91
C GLN A 185 23.57 -11.97 9.80
N ALA A 186 24.39 -12.99 9.57
CA ALA A 186 25.42 -12.95 8.52
C ALA A 186 24.78 -12.76 7.13
N LEU A 187 23.69 -13.48 6.84
CA LEU A 187 22.93 -13.32 5.60
C LEU A 187 22.28 -11.94 5.51
N THR A 188 21.57 -11.54 6.55
CA THR A 188 20.81 -10.28 6.54
C THR A 188 21.72 -9.06 6.49
N SER A 189 22.92 -9.12 7.07
CA SER A 189 23.92 -8.06 6.94
C SER A 189 24.36 -7.86 5.49
N GLN A 190 24.54 -8.94 4.71
CA GLN A 190 24.85 -8.86 3.28
C GLN A 190 23.68 -8.29 2.46
N VAL A 191 22.45 -8.69 2.80
CA VAL A 191 21.25 -8.12 2.18
C VAL A 191 21.17 -6.62 2.48
N MET A 192 21.36 -6.22 3.73
CA MET A 192 21.32 -4.82 4.16
C MET A 192 22.37 -3.97 3.45
N MET A 193 23.58 -4.46 3.20
CA MET A 193 24.57 -3.73 2.40
C MET A 193 24.07 -3.40 1.00
N LYS A 194 23.36 -4.34 0.33
CA LYS A 194 22.76 -4.10 -0.98
C LYS A 194 21.56 -3.15 -0.89
N VAL A 195 20.79 -3.22 0.17
CA VAL A 195 19.64 -2.33 0.43
C VAL A 195 20.10 -0.89 0.67
N TRP A 196 21.13 -0.67 1.51
CA TRP A 196 21.72 0.65 1.76
C TRP A 196 22.32 1.28 0.50
N GLY A 197 22.87 0.47 -0.39
CA GLY A 197 23.44 0.93 -1.67
C GLY A 197 22.38 1.22 -2.75
N ASN A 198 21.11 0.93 -2.53
CA ASN A 198 20.08 1.08 -3.54
C ASN A 198 19.20 2.32 -3.26
N PRO A 199 19.14 3.30 -4.20
CA PRO A 199 18.39 4.54 -4.00
C PRO A 199 16.86 4.34 -3.87
N MET A 200 16.34 3.14 -4.08
CA MET A 200 14.92 2.82 -3.89
C MET A 200 14.50 2.95 -2.44
N PHE A 201 15.38 2.57 -1.50
CA PHE A 201 15.04 2.47 -0.09
C PHE A 201 15.42 3.74 0.67
N ALA A 202 14.49 4.24 1.46
CA ALA A 202 14.73 5.29 2.43
C ALA A 202 14.75 4.68 3.84
N GLN A 203 15.76 5.06 4.63
CA GLN A 203 15.94 4.68 6.05
C GLN A 203 15.71 3.17 6.30
N PRO A 204 16.41 2.30 5.59
CA PRO A 204 16.29 0.88 5.85
C PRO A 204 16.83 0.53 7.23
N ASP A 205 16.09 -0.31 7.95
CA ASP A 205 16.45 -0.83 9.27
C ASP A 205 16.13 -2.34 9.35
N ILE A 206 16.73 -3.01 10.32
CA ILE A 206 16.50 -4.42 10.58
C ILE A 206 16.25 -4.63 12.08
N ASP A 207 15.32 -5.50 12.42
CA ASP A 207 14.98 -5.82 13.81
C ASP A 207 16.02 -6.72 14.49
N LEU A 208 16.69 -7.60 13.76
CA LEU A 208 17.75 -8.47 14.31
C LEU A 208 19.05 -7.68 14.50
N LYS A 209 19.27 -7.20 15.72
CA LYS A 209 20.47 -6.48 16.15
C LYS A 209 21.16 -7.24 17.27
N LEU A 210 22.34 -7.81 17.01
CA LEU A 210 23.15 -8.49 18.01
C LEU A 210 24.26 -7.54 18.51
N ASN A 211 23.89 -6.34 18.92
CA ASN A 211 24.83 -5.27 19.27
C ASN A 211 24.43 -4.48 20.53
N LYS A 212 23.44 -4.97 21.31
CA LYS A 212 23.04 -4.31 22.55
C LYS A 212 24.14 -4.52 23.61
N PRO A 213 24.72 -3.44 24.16
CA PRO A 213 25.66 -3.56 25.28
C PRO A 213 24.99 -4.22 26.49
N GLU A 214 25.66 -5.18 27.08
CA GLU A 214 25.18 -5.92 28.25
C GLU A 214 26.34 -6.18 29.21
N LEU A 215 26.05 -6.18 30.52
CA LEU A 215 26.98 -6.59 31.53
C LEU A 215 26.71 -8.06 31.91
N ALA A 216 27.63 -8.95 31.57
CA ALA A 216 27.59 -10.33 32.01
C ALA A 216 28.21 -10.44 33.39
N ILE A 217 27.47 -11.04 34.33
CA ILE A 217 27.88 -11.25 35.72
C ILE A 217 28.03 -12.74 35.93
N ASP A 218 29.27 -13.20 35.95
CA ASP A 218 29.62 -14.60 36.23
C ASP A 218 29.89 -14.80 37.74
N VAL A 219 29.13 -15.67 38.38
CA VAL A 219 29.26 -15.95 39.81
C VAL A 219 30.32 -17.04 40.04
N ASP A 220 31.36 -16.72 40.80
CA ASP A 220 32.33 -17.72 41.30
C ASP A 220 31.70 -18.57 42.39
N ARG A 221 31.15 -19.71 41.98
CA ARG A 221 30.39 -20.59 42.87
C ARG A 221 31.24 -21.21 43.99
N GLU A 222 32.52 -21.44 43.73
CA GLU A 222 33.44 -22.00 44.72
C GLU A 222 33.75 -20.99 45.81
N LYS A 223 34.08 -19.76 45.46
CA LYS A 223 34.29 -18.68 46.43
C LYS A 223 33.01 -18.34 47.17
N ALA A 224 31.87 -18.26 46.51
CA ALA A 224 30.58 -18.01 47.15
C ALA A 224 30.27 -19.07 48.20
N ALA A 225 30.46 -20.36 47.90
CA ALA A 225 30.28 -21.46 48.82
C ALA A 225 31.27 -21.40 50.00
N ALA A 226 32.55 -21.06 49.75
CA ALA A 226 33.57 -20.97 50.78
C ALA A 226 33.27 -19.91 51.87
N VAL A 227 32.61 -18.78 51.45
CA VAL A 227 32.19 -17.73 52.39
C VAL A 227 30.75 -17.87 52.88
N GLY A 228 30.08 -18.98 52.54
CA GLY A 228 28.71 -19.26 52.96
C GLY A 228 27.65 -18.35 52.33
N VAL A 229 27.87 -17.88 51.11
CA VAL A 229 26.90 -17.06 50.34
C VAL A 229 26.25 -17.90 49.26
N GLY A 230 24.93 -18.04 49.30
CA GLY A 230 24.18 -18.74 48.26
C GLY A 230 24.09 -17.96 46.94
N VAL A 231 24.18 -18.66 45.80
CA VAL A 231 24.03 -18.05 44.48
C VAL A 231 22.66 -17.34 44.34
N GLU A 232 21.61 -17.90 44.94
CA GLU A 232 20.28 -17.27 44.98
C GLU A 232 20.32 -15.91 45.71
N THR A 233 21.06 -15.80 46.81
CA THR A 233 21.23 -14.55 47.56
C THR A 233 21.92 -13.50 46.71
N ILE A 234 22.96 -13.89 45.97
CA ILE A 234 23.65 -12.99 45.01
C ILE A 234 22.67 -12.50 43.95
N GLY A 235 21.93 -13.42 43.29
CA GLY A 235 20.96 -13.06 42.25
C GLY A 235 19.86 -12.15 42.79
N ARG A 236 19.28 -12.44 43.94
CA ARG A 236 18.25 -11.58 44.59
C ARG A 236 18.78 -10.20 44.98
N THR A 237 20.02 -10.11 45.41
CA THR A 237 20.65 -8.84 45.76
C THR A 237 20.84 -7.98 44.48
N LEU A 238 21.38 -8.57 43.41
CA LEU A 238 21.51 -7.90 42.12
C LEU A 238 20.17 -7.44 41.56
N GLU A 239 19.15 -8.32 41.58
CA GLU A 239 17.79 -7.97 41.17
C GLU A 239 17.27 -6.77 41.96
N THR A 240 17.37 -6.81 43.30
CA THR A 240 16.86 -5.74 44.15
C THR A 240 17.60 -4.42 43.97
N MET A 241 18.94 -4.49 43.92
CA MET A 241 19.78 -3.28 43.93
C MET A 241 19.85 -2.63 42.57
N ILE A 242 19.97 -3.40 41.48
CA ILE A 242 20.21 -2.87 40.13
C ILE A 242 18.92 -2.80 39.32
N ALA A 243 18.17 -3.90 39.19
CA ALA A 243 16.98 -3.97 38.35
C ALA A 243 15.75 -3.32 39.00
N GLY A 244 15.71 -3.26 40.31
CA GLY A 244 14.52 -2.84 41.06
C GLY A 244 13.54 -4.00 41.26
N ARG A 245 13.24 -4.31 42.52
CA ARG A 245 12.34 -5.39 42.88
C ARG A 245 11.05 -4.87 43.49
N GLU A 246 9.92 -5.32 42.95
CA GLU A 246 8.62 -5.13 43.57
C GLU A 246 8.51 -6.02 44.81
N ILE A 247 8.49 -5.36 45.99
CA ILE A 247 8.43 -6.09 47.26
C ILE A 247 6.99 -6.24 47.74
N THR A 248 6.17 -5.21 47.59
CA THR A 248 4.78 -5.21 48.05
C THR A 248 3.96 -4.16 47.29
N ARG A 249 2.68 -4.14 47.61
CA ARG A 249 1.76 -3.10 47.09
C ARG A 249 1.02 -2.44 48.24
N PHE A 250 0.75 -1.16 48.09
CA PHE A 250 -0.12 -0.42 49.00
C PHE A 250 -1.29 0.20 48.25
N LYS A 251 -2.39 0.40 48.99
CA LYS A 251 -3.59 1.07 48.45
C LYS A 251 -3.62 2.52 48.93
N ARG A 252 -3.89 3.41 48.00
CA ARG A 252 -4.11 4.83 48.28
C ARG A 252 -5.19 5.38 47.35
N GLU A 253 -6.18 6.04 47.90
CA GLU A 253 -7.26 6.72 47.12
C GLU A 253 -8.00 5.78 46.15
N GLY A 254 -8.11 4.45 46.52
CA GLY A 254 -8.80 3.46 45.69
C GLY A 254 -7.90 2.73 44.66
N GLU A 255 -6.68 3.20 44.43
CA GLU A 255 -5.72 2.60 43.52
C GLU A 255 -4.64 1.80 44.24
N GLN A 256 -4.00 0.86 43.54
CA GLN A 256 -2.88 0.04 44.05
C GLN A 256 -1.57 0.52 43.43
N TYR A 257 -0.59 0.78 44.29
CA TYR A 257 0.76 1.22 43.90
C TYR A 257 1.78 0.14 44.30
N ASN A 258 2.73 -0.13 43.38
CA ASN A 258 3.83 -1.04 43.64
C ASN A 258 4.89 -0.34 44.48
N VAL A 259 5.44 -1.05 45.47
CA VAL A 259 6.62 -0.61 46.22
C VAL A 259 7.85 -1.29 45.64
N ILE A 260 8.65 -0.51 44.92
CA ILE A 260 9.88 -0.95 44.27
C ILE A 260 11.07 -0.50 45.10
N VAL A 261 11.97 -1.43 45.43
CA VAL A 261 13.23 -1.14 46.10
C VAL A 261 14.37 -1.29 45.13
N GLN A 262 15.19 -0.26 45.03
CA GLN A 262 16.39 -0.21 44.18
C GLN A 262 17.41 0.76 44.75
N VAL A 263 18.66 0.67 44.30
CA VAL A 263 19.70 1.66 44.60
C VAL A 263 19.40 2.95 43.81
N ALA A 264 19.77 4.10 44.39
CA ALA A 264 19.60 5.39 43.73
C ALA A 264 20.38 5.43 42.40
N ASP A 265 19.86 6.17 41.43
CA ASP A 265 20.42 6.18 40.05
C ASP A 265 21.88 6.64 40.00
N VAL A 266 22.30 7.54 40.89
CA VAL A 266 23.70 7.99 41.00
C VAL A 266 24.66 6.86 41.38
N ASP A 267 24.20 5.85 42.13
CA ASP A 267 25.00 4.73 42.65
C ASP A 267 24.87 3.46 41.81
N ARG A 268 24.26 3.57 40.60
CA ARG A 268 24.13 2.46 39.63
C ARG A 268 24.39 2.91 38.19
N SER A 269 25.09 4.01 38.02
CA SER A 269 25.34 4.60 36.70
C SER A 269 26.55 4.02 35.98
N ASN A 270 27.45 3.35 36.71
CA ASN A 270 28.67 2.75 36.18
C ASN A 270 28.79 1.25 36.59
N PRO A 271 29.43 0.42 35.76
CA PRO A 271 29.71 -0.98 36.10
C PRO A 271 30.48 -1.15 37.42
N ASP A 272 31.34 -0.19 37.74
CA ASP A 272 32.16 -0.19 38.98
C ASP A 272 31.32 0.00 40.24
N ASP A 273 30.11 0.52 40.15
CA ASP A 273 29.21 0.74 41.28
C ASP A 273 28.78 -0.61 41.92
N LEU A 274 28.85 -1.70 41.16
CA LEU A 274 28.64 -3.08 41.68
C LEU A 274 29.64 -3.46 42.78
N THR A 275 30.81 -2.82 42.82
CA THR A 275 31.81 -3.03 43.89
C THR A 275 31.32 -2.56 45.25
N ASN A 276 30.37 -1.64 45.31
CA ASN A 276 29.80 -1.09 46.54
C ASN A 276 28.64 -1.94 47.08
N VAL A 277 28.25 -3.00 46.38
CA VAL A 277 27.16 -3.90 46.79
C VAL A 277 27.70 -4.98 47.72
N TYR A 278 27.01 -5.21 48.81
CA TYR A 278 27.33 -6.25 49.81
C TYR A 278 26.22 -7.27 49.91
N VAL A 279 26.61 -8.53 50.10
CA VAL A 279 25.70 -9.66 50.35
C VAL A 279 25.96 -10.25 51.74
N ARG A 280 24.91 -10.70 52.41
CA ARG A 280 25.03 -11.30 53.74
C ARG A 280 25.33 -12.81 53.61
N SER A 281 26.38 -13.25 54.28
CA SER A 281 26.73 -14.68 54.39
C SER A 281 25.83 -15.41 55.38
N SER A 282 25.89 -16.73 55.38
CA SER A 282 25.19 -17.57 56.38
C SER A 282 25.70 -17.36 57.81
N SER A 283 26.94 -16.88 58.00
CA SER A 283 27.51 -16.48 59.29
C SER A 283 27.01 -15.10 59.78
N GLY A 284 26.30 -14.35 58.93
CA GLY A 284 25.83 -12.97 59.22
C GLY A 284 26.78 -11.88 58.82
N GLU A 285 27.97 -12.19 58.32
CA GLU A 285 28.96 -11.24 57.85
C GLU A 285 28.58 -10.65 56.49
N MET A 286 28.99 -9.38 56.26
CA MET A 286 28.77 -8.70 54.96
C MET A 286 29.97 -8.92 54.07
N VAL A 287 29.77 -9.56 52.95
CA VAL A 287 30.78 -9.86 51.93
C VAL A 287 30.55 -8.97 50.71
N GLN A 288 31.61 -8.31 50.25
CA GLN A 288 31.56 -7.46 49.05
C GLN A 288 31.28 -8.32 47.81
N LEU A 289 30.27 -7.94 47.02
CA LEU A 289 29.83 -8.73 45.87
C LEU A 289 30.94 -8.87 44.81
N ALA A 290 31.75 -7.84 44.59
CA ALA A 290 32.87 -7.87 43.66
C ALA A 290 33.88 -8.99 43.90
N ASN A 291 33.98 -9.53 45.13
CA ASN A 291 34.85 -10.67 45.43
C ASN A 291 34.24 -12.01 44.96
N LEU A 292 32.95 -12.05 44.72
CA LEU A 292 32.18 -13.26 44.41
C LEU A 292 31.74 -13.34 42.94
N VAL A 293 31.83 -12.22 42.20
CA VAL A 293 31.40 -12.15 40.79
C VAL A 293 32.50 -11.56 39.93
N LYS A 294 32.49 -11.97 38.66
CA LYS A 294 33.27 -11.34 37.60
C LYS A 294 32.30 -10.60 36.68
N VAL A 295 32.48 -9.30 36.55
CA VAL A 295 31.72 -8.47 35.61
C VAL A 295 32.51 -8.34 34.34
N SER A 296 31.87 -8.55 33.20
CA SER A 296 32.45 -8.34 31.87
C SER A 296 31.42 -7.69 30.96
N GLU A 297 31.89 -6.74 30.15
CA GLU A 297 31.09 -6.19 29.09
C GLU A 297 30.99 -7.19 27.94
N THR A 298 29.78 -7.39 27.46
CA THR A 298 29.48 -8.25 26.32
C THR A 298 28.42 -7.60 25.45
N ILE A 299 28.11 -8.22 24.32
CA ILE A 299 27.01 -7.84 23.45
C ILE A 299 25.94 -8.94 23.47
N ALA A 300 24.69 -8.53 23.53
CA ALA A 300 23.55 -9.41 23.46
C ALA A 300 22.61 -9.04 22.31
N PRO A 301 21.76 -9.95 21.87
CA PRO A 301 20.68 -9.61 20.96
C PRO A 301 19.69 -8.66 21.62
N LYS A 302 19.22 -7.65 20.89
CA LYS A 302 18.14 -6.78 21.36
C LYS A 302 16.87 -7.58 21.59
N GLU A 303 16.50 -8.35 20.59
CA GLU A 303 15.34 -9.24 20.59
C GLU A 303 15.58 -10.41 19.61
N LEU A 304 14.94 -11.52 19.88
CA LEU A 304 15.01 -12.74 19.08
C LEU A 304 13.61 -13.07 18.54
N ASN A 305 13.34 -12.53 17.37
CA ASN A 305 12.02 -12.60 16.75
C ASN A 305 11.76 -13.94 16.09
N HIS A 306 10.52 -14.39 16.16
CA HIS A 306 10.00 -15.52 15.42
C HIS A 306 8.82 -15.07 14.57
N PHE A 307 8.76 -15.58 13.35
CA PHE A 307 7.66 -15.36 12.44
C PHE A 307 7.16 -16.72 11.92
N ASN A 308 5.87 -16.99 12.05
CA ASN A 308 5.31 -18.32 11.75
C ASN A 308 6.07 -19.48 12.43
N LYS A 309 6.50 -19.29 13.68
CA LYS A 309 7.28 -20.24 14.50
C LYS A 309 8.73 -20.48 14.05
N LEU A 310 9.21 -19.84 13.01
CA LEU A 310 10.60 -19.88 12.57
C LEU A 310 11.34 -18.64 13.08
N LYS A 311 12.64 -18.79 13.37
CA LYS A 311 13.52 -17.67 13.68
C LYS A 311 13.51 -16.69 12.51
N SER A 312 13.39 -15.41 12.77
CA SER A 312 13.20 -14.41 11.72
C SER A 312 13.98 -13.13 11.96
N ALA A 313 14.28 -12.45 10.87
CA ALA A 313 14.75 -11.08 10.82
C ALA A 313 13.90 -10.31 9.82
N THR A 314 13.42 -9.14 10.22
CA THR A 314 12.56 -8.29 9.39
C THR A 314 13.31 -7.05 8.95
N ILE A 315 13.47 -6.89 7.64
CA ILE A 315 13.98 -5.67 7.01
C ILE A 315 12.80 -4.73 6.80
N GLN A 316 12.90 -3.53 7.34
CA GLN A 316 11.90 -2.47 7.22
C GLN A 316 12.48 -1.29 6.50
N ALA A 317 11.74 -0.72 5.54
CA ALA A 317 12.16 0.47 4.83
C ALA A 317 10.96 1.31 4.37
N ALA A 318 11.15 2.62 4.26
CA ALA A 318 10.34 3.48 3.43
C ALA A 318 10.83 3.41 1.97
N LEU A 319 10.05 3.94 1.05
CA LEU A 319 10.42 4.04 -0.36
C LEU A 319 10.63 5.50 -0.74
N ASN A 320 11.66 5.76 -1.51
CA ASN A 320 11.87 7.08 -2.10
C ASN A 320 10.83 7.36 -3.20
N PRO A 321 10.46 8.63 -3.45
CA PRO A 321 9.53 8.99 -4.51
C PRO A 321 9.93 8.38 -5.86
N GLY A 322 8.93 7.86 -6.60
CA GLY A 322 9.12 7.22 -7.89
C GLY A 322 9.35 5.71 -7.84
N PHE A 323 9.51 5.12 -6.67
CA PHE A 323 9.65 3.67 -6.51
C PHE A 323 8.38 3.05 -5.89
N SER A 324 8.11 1.78 -6.22
CA SER A 324 6.91 1.07 -5.79
C SER A 324 7.21 -0.14 -4.88
N GLN A 325 6.21 -0.55 -4.10
CA GLN A 325 6.30 -1.76 -3.26
C GLN A 325 6.61 -3.02 -4.09
N GLN A 326 6.09 -3.11 -5.31
CA GLN A 326 6.36 -4.23 -6.21
C GLN A 326 7.84 -4.29 -6.64
N GLN A 327 8.44 -3.14 -6.96
CA GLN A 327 9.87 -3.08 -7.32
C GLN A 327 10.75 -3.47 -6.14
N ALA A 328 10.44 -2.96 -4.94
CA ALA A 328 11.14 -3.30 -3.72
C ALA A 328 11.08 -4.81 -3.41
N ARG A 329 9.89 -5.40 -3.54
CA ARG A 329 9.70 -6.84 -3.36
C ARG A 329 10.56 -7.65 -4.33
N ILE A 330 10.49 -7.35 -5.64
CA ILE A 330 11.26 -8.07 -6.66
C ILE A 330 12.77 -7.98 -6.39
N PHE A 331 13.26 -6.80 -6.00
CA PHE A 331 14.67 -6.60 -5.66
C PHE A 331 15.09 -7.43 -4.45
N LEU A 332 14.30 -7.41 -3.38
CA LEU A 332 14.61 -8.15 -2.15
C LEU A 332 14.52 -9.66 -2.36
N ASP A 333 13.48 -10.15 -3.06
CA ASP A 333 13.33 -11.56 -3.42
C ASP A 333 14.56 -12.06 -4.20
N ALA A 334 14.97 -11.31 -5.23
CA ALA A 334 16.13 -11.66 -6.05
C ALA A 334 17.44 -11.61 -5.24
N THR A 335 17.60 -10.61 -4.37
CA THR A 335 18.77 -10.44 -3.53
C THR A 335 18.95 -11.58 -2.53
N VAL A 336 17.85 -11.97 -1.86
CA VAL A 336 17.90 -13.11 -0.92
C VAL A 336 18.13 -14.41 -1.66
N ALA A 337 17.46 -14.64 -2.79
CA ALA A 337 17.68 -15.85 -3.61
C ALA A 337 19.12 -15.99 -4.07
N GLU A 338 19.78 -14.89 -4.45
CA GLU A 338 21.21 -14.88 -4.84
C GLU A 338 22.12 -15.20 -3.65
N LEU A 339 21.90 -14.53 -2.50
CA LEU A 339 22.79 -14.64 -1.34
C LEU A 339 22.57 -15.93 -0.53
N SER A 340 21.36 -16.51 -0.58
CA SER A 340 21.04 -17.77 0.07
C SER A 340 21.30 -19.00 -0.81
N ALA A 341 21.83 -18.83 -2.01
CA ALA A 341 22.13 -19.93 -2.92
C ALA A 341 23.10 -20.92 -2.27
N GLY A 342 22.62 -22.13 -1.98
CA GLY A 342 23.39 -23.19 -1.28
C GLY A 342 23.16 -23.26 0.22
N THR A 343 22.39 -22.36 0.84
CA THR A 343 22.01 -22.41 2.24
C THR A 343 20.60 -22.98 2.39
N ALA A 344 20.50 -24.18 2.98
CA ALA A 344 19.20 -24.81 3.21
C ALA A 344 18.45 -24.14 4.36
N GLY A 345 17.10 -24.15 4.31
CA GLY A 345 16.26 -23.70 5.43
C GLY A 345 15.97 -22.19 5.50
N ILE A 346 16.43 -21.40 4.51
CA ILE A 346 16.05 -20.00 4.37
C ILE A 346 14.70 -19.91 3.64
N GLN A 347 13.78 -19.13 4.19
CA GLN A 347 12.47 -18.83 3.62
C GLN A 347 12.23 -17.33 3.67
N VAL A 348 11.41 -16.84 2.74
CA VAL A 348 10.98 -15.44 2.66
C VAL A 348 9.50 -15.35 2.92
N ASP A 349 9.09 -14.39 3.72
CA ASP A 349 7.71 -14.00 3.93
C ASP A 349 7.63 -12.46 3.99
N TYR A 350 6.45 -11.91 4.13
CA TYR A 350 6.21 -10.48 4.09
C TYR A 350 5.39 -10.07 5.33
N GLY A 351 5.65 -8.87 5.85
CA GLY A 351 4.92 -8.27 6.96
C GLY A 351 4.10 -7.05 6.52
N GLY A 352 3.38 -6.45 7.45
CA GLY A 352 2.75 -5.15 7.36
C GLY A 352 2.06 -4.84 6.03
N GLN A 353 2.33 -3.66 5.51
CA GLN A 353 1.76 -3.18 4.25
C GLN A 353 2.12 -4.04 3.04
N LEU A 354 3.35 -4.59 2.99
CA LEU A 354 3.79 -5.41 1.87
C LEU A 354 2.99 -6.72 1.78
N ARG A 355 2.67 -7.33 2.94
CA ARG A 355 1.79 -8.50 2.99
C ARG A 355 0.40 -8.18 2.49
N GLU A 356 -0.19 -7.09 2.97
CA GLU A 356 -1.54 -6.68 2.54
C GLU A 356 -1.58 -6.30 1.06
N PHE A 357 -0.52 -5.68 0.52
CA PHE A 357 -0.38 -5.42 -0.91
C PHE A 357 -0.47 -6.71 -1.74
N ILE A 358 0.30 -7.74 -1.36
CA ILE A 358 0.34 -9.01 -2.09
C ILE A 358 -1.01 -9.74 -1.97
N LYS A 359 -1.56 -9.82 -0.75
CA LYS A 359 -2.84 -10.49 -0.46
C LYS A 359 -4.00 -9.80 -1.19
N THR A 360 -4.07 -8.48 -1.10
CA THR A 360 -5.13 -7.69 -1.73
C THR A 360 -5.02 -7.75 -3.25
N GLY A 361 -3.82 -7.63 -3.81
CA GLY A 361 -3.57 -7.74 -5.24
C GLY A 361 -4.05 -9.08 -5.81
N SER A 362 -3.78 -10.19 -5.12
CA SER A 362 -4.26 -11.51 -5.53
C SER A 362 -5.80 -11.63 -5.44
N SER A 363 -6.40 -11.10 -4.36
CA SER A 363 -7.85 -11.13 -4.16
C SER A 363 -8.59 -10.28 -5.20
N LEU A 364 -8.08 -9.09 -5.52
CA LEU A 364 -8.67 -8.21 -6.53
C LEU A 364 -8.50 -8.78 -7.95
N THR A 365 -7.38 -9.43 -8.26
CA THR A 365 -7.19 -10.14 -9.53
C THR A 365 -8.20 -11.30 -9.67
N PHE A 366 -8.42 -12.04 -8.60
CA PHE A 366 -9.45 -13.09 -8.57
C PHE A 366 -10.85 -12.50 -8.77
N ALA A 367 -11.19 -11.43 -8.03
CA ALA A 367 -12.48 -10.75 -8.16
C ALA A 367 -12.71 -10.18 -9.57
N PHE A 368 -11.68 -9.58 -10.18
CA PHE A 368 -11.73 -9.10 -11.56
C PHE A 368 -12.01 -10.26 -12.57
N SER A 369 -11.28 -11.36 -12.42
CA SER A 369 -11.46 -12.54 -13.28
C SER A 369 -12.87 -13.13 -13.12
N LEU A 370 -13.35 -13.22 -11.88
CA LEU A 370 -14.70 -13.69 -11.57
C LEU A 370 -15.78 -12.76 -12.15
N ALA A 371 -15.58 -11.44 -12.06
CA ALA A 371 -16.48 -10.47 -12.67
C ALA A 371 -16.58 -10.63 -14.19
N LEU A 372 -15.45 -10.84 -14.88
CA LEU A 372 -15.44 -11.10 -16.33
C LEU A 372 -16.21 -12.37 -16.68
N ILE A 373 -15.97 -13.47 -15.95
CA ILE A 373 -16.68 -14.73 -16.16
C ILE A 373 -18.17 -14.56 -15.91
N PHE A 374 -18.55 -13.90 -14.82
CA PHE A 374 -19.95 -13.70 -14.46
C PHE A 374 -20.69 -12.85 -15.50
N ILE A 375 -20.09 -11.73 -15.94
CA ILE A 375 -20.67 -10.89 -16.99
C ILE A 375 -20.82 -11.69 -18.28
N TYR A 376 -19.82 -12.49 -18.66
CA TYR A 376 -19.89 -13.34 -19.84
C TYR A 376 -21.06 -14.33 -19.75
N LEU A 377 -21.22 -15.04 -18.62
CA LEU A 377 -22.27 -16.02 -18.42
C LEU A 377 -23.67 -15.39 -18.42
N VAL A 378 -23.84 -14.24 -17.75
CA VAL A 378 -25.12 -13.50 -17.76
C VAL A 378 -25.48 -13.06 -19.17
N LEU A 379 -24.51 -12.54 -19.92
CA LEU A 379 -24.74 -12.16 -21.32
C LEU A 379 -25.03 -13.39 -22.20
N ALA A 380 -24.37 -14.52 -21.95
CA ALA A 380 -24.62 -15.76 -22.69
C ALA A 380 -26.05 -16.27 -22.47
N ALA A 381 -26.55 -16.16 -21.23
CA ALA A 381 -27.93 -16.49 -20.90
C ALA A 381 -28.93 -15.51 -21.54
N GLN A 382 -28.61 -14.20 -21.52
CA GLN A 382 -29.50 -13.16 -22.07
C GLN A 382 -29.61 -13.22 -23.59
N PHE A 383 -28.48 -13.50 -24.28
CA PHE A 383 -28.44 -13.56 -25.75
C PHE A 383 -28.68 -14.96 -26.32
N GLU A 384 -28.88 -15.97 -25.48
CA GLU A 384 -28.97 -17.40 -25.88
C GLU A 384 -27.84 -17.82 -26.86
N SER A 385 -26.66 -17.22 -26.67
CA SER A 385 -25.52 -17.35 -27.58
C SER A 385 -24.20 -17.18 -26.83
N PHE A 386 -23.21 -18.03 -27.15
CA PHE A 386 -21.85 -17.84 -26.64
C PHE A 386 -21.00 -16.88 -27.48
N ARG A 387 -21.44 -16.51 -28.70
CA ARG A 387 -20.71 -15.64 -29.62
C ARG A 387 -20.97 -14.16 -29.32
N SER A 388 -22.23 -13.78 -29.06
CA SER A 388 -22.61 -12.39 -28.79
C SER A 388 -21.91 -11.80 -27.55
N PRO A 389 -21.82 -12.51 -26.41
CA PRO A 389 -21.04 -12.05 -25.26
C PRO A 389 -19.55 -11.85 -25.57
N LEU A 390 -18.95 -12.75 -26.33
CA LEU A 390 -17.54 -12.63 -26.72
C LEU A 390 -17.29 -11.34 -27.50
N ILE A 391 -18.18 -10.99 -28.44
CA ILE A 391 -18.12 -9.75 -29.22
C ILE A 391 -18.23 -8.53 -28.30
N ILE A 392 -19.17 -8.56 -27.34
CA ILE A 392 -19.38 -7.48 -26.38
C ILE A 392 -18.15 -7.30 -25.48
N MET A 393 -17.54 -8.37 -25.05
CA MET A 393 -16.36 -8.38 -24.17
C MET A 393 -15.11 -7.73 -24.79
N PHE A 394 -15.03 -7.59 -26.15
CA PHE A 394 -13.98 -6.81 -26.79
C PHE A 394 -13.99 -5.32 -26.41
N SER A 395 -15.09 -4.82 -25.85
CA SER A 395 -15.13 -3.47 -25.30
C SER A 395 -14.31 -3.30 -24.00
N VAL A 396 -14.06 -4.38 -23.25
CA VAL A 396 -13.36 -4.33 -21.98
C VAL A 396 -11.89 -3.93 -22.13
N PRO A 397 -11.08 -4.58 -22.99
CA PRO A 397 -9.69 -4.17 -23.19
C PRO A 397 -9.53 -2.73 -23.66
N THR A 398 -10.47 -2.23 -24.47
CA THR A 398 -10.42 -0.84 -24.96
C THR A 398 -10.62 0.16 -23.84
N ALA A 399 -11.52 -0.14 -22.90
CA ALA A 399 -11.76 0.70 -21.73
C ALA A 399 -10.61 0.60 -20.73
N MET A 400 -10.05 -0.59 -20.53
CA MET A 400 -8.88 -0.76 -19.68
C MET A 400 -7.69 0.06 -20.18
N LEU A 401 -7.44 0.07 -21.49
CA LEU A 401 -6.41 0.92 -22.08
C LEU A 401 -6.64 2.39 -21.73
N GLY A 402 -7.87 2.87 -21.87
CA GLY A 402 -8.22 4.26 -21.55
C GLY A 402 -7.99 4.60 -20.08
N ALA A 403 -8.37 3.70 -19.18
CA ALA A 403 -8.16 3.86 -17.75
C ALA A 403 -6.67 3.89 -17.36
N LEU A 404 -5.88 2.94 -17.89
CA LEU A 404 -4.45 2.86 -17.61
C LEU A 404 -3.67 4.05 -18.17
N LEU A 405 -4.04 4.54 -19.37
CA LEU A 405 -3.45 5.73 -19.94
C LEU A 405 -3.81 7.00 -19.15
N ALA A 406 -5.03 7.09 -18.62
CA ALA A 406 -5.41 8.22 -17.77
C ALA A 406 -4.62 8.21 -16.46
N LEU A 407 -4.49 7.05 -15.80
CA LEU A 407 -3.65 6.90 -14.61
C LEU A 407 -2.19 7.26 -14.91
N TRP A 408 -1.64 6.78 -16.02
CA TRP A 408 -0.28 7.11 -16.43
C TRP A 408 -0.07 8.62 -16.65
N ALA A 409 -1.02 9.27 -17.32
CA ALA A 409 -0.95 10.69 -17.62
C ALA A 409 -1.11 11.60 -16.39
N THR A 410 -1.81 11.12 -15.35
CA THR A 410 -2.03 11.85 -14.09
C THR A 410 -1.04 11.47 -12.99
N GLY A 411 -0.03 10.62 -13.28
CA GLY A 411 0.93 10.15 -12.29
C GLY A 411 0.33 9.19 -11.26
N GLY A 412 -0.79 8.56 -11.59
CA GLY A 412 -1.45 7.58 -10.72
C GLY A 412 -0.73 6.24 -10.65
N SER A 413 -1.21 5.36 -9.77
CA SER A 413 -0.66 4.03 -9.51
C SER A 413 -1.70 2.92 -9.62
N ILE A 414 -1.24 1.68 -9.76
CA ILE A 414 -2.09 0.51 -9.60
C ILE A 414 -2.17 0.18 -8.11
N ASN A 415 -3.32 0.47 -7.52
CA ASN A 415 -3.60 0.28 -6.11
C ASN A 415 -5.03 -0.23 -5.91
N VAL A 416 -5.46 -0.41 -4.66
CA VAL A 416 -6.81 -0.90 -4.34
C VAL A 416 -7.89 -0.05 -5.02
N TYR A 417 -7.76 1.26 -5.01
CA TYR A 417 -8.77 2.19 -5.53
C TYR A 417 -8.85 2.16 -7.06
N SER A 418 -7.71 2.22 -7.75
CA SER A 418 -7.67 2.10 -9.20
C SER A 418 -8.17 0.74 -9.69
N GLN A 419 -7.86 -0.35 -8.97
CA GLN A 419 -8.37 -1.69 -9.28
C GLN A 419 -9.89 -1.81 -9.10
N ILE A 420 -10.46 -1.21 -8.04
CA ILE A 420 -11.92 -1.10 -7.87
C ILE A 420 -12.54 -0.31 -9.03
N GLY A 421 -11.89 0.79 -9.43
CA GLY A 421 -12.28 1.56 -10.61
C GLY A 421 -12.29 0.71 -11.89
N LEU A 422 -11.25 -0.11 -12.11
CA LEU A 422 -11.16 -1.02 -13.26
C LEU A 422 -12.27 -2.09 -13.24
N ILE A 423 -12.56 -2.69 -12.09
CA ILE A 423 -13.66 -3.66 -11.95
C ILE A 423 -15.01 -3.00 -12.28
N THR A 424 -15.25 -1.81 -11.74
CA THR A 424 -16.47 -1.03 -12.01
C THR A 424 -16.60 -0.69 -13.49
N LEU A 425 -15.50 -0.31 -14.12
CA LEU A 425 -15.44 0.07 -15.53
C LEU A 425 -15.87 -1.08 -16.47
N VAL A 426 -15.56 -2.34 -16.13
CA VAL A 426 -15.99 -3.51 -16.92
C VAL A 426 -17.51 -3.53 -17.06
N GLY A 427 -18.25 -3.31 -15.95
CA GLY A 427 -19.72 -3.26 -15.98
C GLY A 427 -20.27 -2.07 -16.76
N LEU A 428 -19.60 -0.90 -16.68
CA LEU A 428 -20.05 0.31 -17.34
C LEU A 428 -19.87 0.24 -18.86
N ILE A 429 -18.73 -0.26 -19.34
CA ILE A 429 -18.41 -0.25 -20.78
C ILE A 429 -19.15 -1.34 -21.57
N THR A 430 -19.43 -2.50 -20.96
CA THR A 430 -20.13 -3.60 -21.63
C THR A 430 -21.52 -3.19 -22.11
N LYS A 431 -22.18 -2.24 -21.44
CA LYS A 431 -23.45 -1.66 -21.84
C LYS A 431 -23.43 -1.13 -23.30
N HIS A 432 -22.34 -0.54 -23.75
CA HIS A 432 -22.23 -0.02 -25.11
C HIS A 432 -22.23 -1.13 -26.13
N GLY A 433 -21.48 -2.21 -25.87
CA GLY A 433 -21.48 -3.41 -26.71
C GLY A 433 -22.86 -4.07 -26.77
N ILE A 434 -23.55 -4.17 -25.63
CA ILE A 434 -24.92 -4.71 -25.56
C ILE A 434 -25.85 -3.94 -26.48
N LEU A 435 -25.89 -2.61 -26.38
CA LEU A 435 -26.78 -1.78 -27.19
C LEU A 435 -26.57 -1.94 -28.70
N ILE A 436 -25.33 -2.12 -29.15
CA ILE A 436 -25.01 -2.31 -30.56
C ILE A 436 -25.38 -3.73 -31.01
N VAL A 437 -24.94 -4.75 -30.28
CA VAL A 437 -25.08 -6.16 -30.66
C VAL A 437 -26.55 -6.60 -30.62
N GLU A 438 -27.28 -6.22 -29.57
CA GLU A 438 -28.70 -6.57 -29.43
C GLU A 438 -29.53 -6.00 -30.60
N PHE A 439 -29.36 -4.73 -30.89
CA PHE A 439 -30.13 -4.11 -31.97
C PHE A 439 -29.69 -4.60 -33.36
N ALA A 440 -28.41 -4.93 -33.55
CA ALA A 440 -27.94 -5.56 -34.78
C ALA A 440 -28.56 -6.96 -34.98
N ASN A 441 -28.72 -7.76 -33.91
CA ASN A 441 -29.39 -9.05 -33.96
C ASN A 441 -30.87 -8.88 -34.34
N GLN A 442 -31.60 -7.94 -33.72
CA GLN A 442 -33.00 -7.64 -34.03
C GLN A 442 -33.18 -7.23 -35.50
N LEU A 443 -32.24 -6.45 -36.06
CA LEU A 443 -32.28 -6.06 -37.48
C LEU A 443 -32.00 -7.25 -38.42
N GLN A 444 -31.13 -8.21 -38.03
CA GLN A 444 -30.92 -9.43 -38.78
C GLN A 444 -32.16 -10.34 -38.73
N GLU A 445 -32.83 -10.47 -37.58
CA GLU A 445 -34.10 -11.21 -37.44
C GLU A 445 -35.20 -10.59 -38.30
N ALA A 446 -35.17 -9.25 -38.50
CA ALA A 446 -36.07 -8.55 -39.42
C ALA A 446 -35.67 -8.72 -40.92
N GLY A 447 -34.65 -9.53 -41.23
CA GLY A 447 -34.25 -9.86 -42.60
C GLY A 447 -33.21 -8.93 -43.21
N LYS A 448 -32.54 -8.06 -42.47
CA LYS A 448 -31.44 -7.24 -42.99
C LYS A 448 -30.14 -7.99 -43.11
N ASP A 449 -29.36 -7.66 -44.13
CA ASP A 449 -28.01 -8.17 -44.29
C ASP A 449 -27.12 -7.77 -43.09
N LYS A 450 -26.20 -8.65 -42.71
CA LYS A 450 -25.33 -8.51 -41.53
C LYS A 450 -24.55 -7.18 -41.49
N LEU A 451 -24.02 -6.73 -42.62
CA LEU A 451 -23.29 -5.47 -42.76
C LEU A 451 -24.20 -4.28 -42.53
N GLU A 452 -25.36 -4.26 -43.19
CA GLU A 452 -26.32 -3.15 -43.05
C GLU A 452 -26.95 -3.14 -41.64
N ALA A 453 -27.24 -4.31 -41.08
CA ALA A 453 -27.78 -4.45 -39.72
C ALA A 453 -26.84 -3.82 -38.66
N VAL A 454 -25.53 -4.11 -38.73
CA VAL A 454 -24.59 -3.58 -37.75
C VAL A 454 -24.31 -2.08 -37.95
N ILE A 455 -24.28 -1.60 -39.20
CA ILE A 455 -24.08 -0.16 -39.50
C ILE A 455 -25.28 0.65 -39.02
N GLU A 456 -26.48 0.20 -39.31
CA GLU A 456 -27.71 0.89 -38.90
C GLU A 456 -27.88 0.84 -37.39
N SER A 457 -27.62 -0.32 -36.75
CA SER A 457 -27.61 -0.45 -35.29
C SER A 457 -26.63 0.55 -34.66
N ALA A 458 -25.40 0.58 -35.12
CA ALA A 458 -24.38 1.47 -34.58
C ALA A 458 -24.75 2.95 -34.77
N LYS A 459 -25.32 3.32 -35.93
CA LYS A 459 -25.82 4.68 -36.18
C LYS A 459 -26.94 5.09 -35.21
N LEU A 460 -27.96 4.25 -35.08
CA LEU A 460 -29.14 4.56 -34.25
C LEU A 460 -28.80 4.56 -32.76
N ARG A 461 -27.87 3.71 -32.33
CA ARG A 461 -27.43 3.62 -30.94
C ARG A 461 -26.31 4.59 -30.56
N LEU A 462 -25.71 5.30 -31.53
CA LEU A 462 -24.65 6.28 -31.25
C LEU A 462 -25.11 7.35 -30.24
N ARG A 463 -26.29 7.93 -30.46
CA ARG A 463 -26.83 8.98 -29.59
C ARG A 463 -27.06 8.51 -28.16
N PRO A 464 -27.75 7.40 -27.86
CA PRO A 464 -27.86 6.83 -26.52
C PRO A 464 -26.50 6.51 -25.87
N ILE A 465 -25.55 5.97 -26.62
CA ILE A 465 -24.20 5.66 -26.14
C ILE A 465 -23.49 6.94 -25.70
N LEU A 466 -23.42 7.96 -26.56
CA LEU A 466 -22.76 9.23 -26.25
C LEU A 466 -23.43 9.94 -25.05
N MET A 467 -24.76 9.94 -24.96
CA MET A 467 -25.48 10.55 -23.84
C MET A 467 -25.17 9.85 -22.51
N THR A 468 -25.14 8.51 -22.50
CA THR A 468 -24.82 7.76 -21.27
C THR A 468 -23.35 7.87 -20.91
N THR A 469 -22.44 7.88 -21.89
CA THR A 469 -21.00 8.13 -21.63
C THR A 469 -20.78 9.52 -21.06
N ALA A 470 -21.37 10.55 -21.68
CA ALA A 470 -21.25 11.91 -21.17
C ALA A 470 -21.79 12.04 -19.73
N ALA A 471 -22.93 11.42 -19.43
CA ALA A 471 -23.49 11.43 -18.08
C ALA A 471 -22.57 10.76 -17.06
N MET A 472 -21.97 9.60 -17.41
CA MET A 472 -21.05 8.88 -16.52
C MET A 472 -19.72 9.64 -16.35
N VAL A 473 -19.14 10.16 -17.45
CA VAL A 473 -17.89 10.92 -17.40
C VAL A 473 -18.07 12.21 -16.60
N LEU A 474 -19.12 13.00 -16.88
CA LEU A 474 -19.42 14.22 -16.13
C LEU A 474 -19.72 13.93 -14.65
N GLY A 475 -20.40 12.82 -14.35
CA GLY A 475 -20.63 12.36 -12.99
C GLY A 475 -19.36 11.94 -12.24
N ALA A 476 -18.33 11.48 -12.97
CA ALA A 476 -17.04 11.09 -12.38
C ALA A 476 -16.02 12.25 -12.31
N ILE A 477 -16.22 13.37 -13.03
CA ILE A 477 -15.33 14.54 -12.99
C ILE A 477 -15.10 15.08 -11.57
N PRO A 478 -16.13 15.26 -10.72
CA PRO A 478 -15.90 15.72 -9.35
C PRO A 478 -15.00 14.78 -8.53
N LEU A 479 -15.03 13.48 -8.86
CA LEU A 479 -14.17 12.48 -8.23
C LEU A 479 -12.73 12.55 -8.79
N ALA A 480 -12.59 12.74 -10.09
CA ALA A 480 -11.30 12.85 -10.79
C ALA A 480 -10.56 14.15 -10.47
N LEU A 481 -11.27 15.20 -10.10
CA LEU A 481 -10.74 16.50 -9.71
C LEU A 481 -10.97 16.77 -8.21
N ALA A 482 -11.00 15.72 -7.40
CA ALA A 482 -11.15 15.87 -5.97
C ALA A 482 -9.97 16.68 -5.40
N SER A 483 -10.22 17.47 -4.38
CA SER A 483 -9.21 18.22 -3.64
C SER A 483 -9.46 18.11 -2.15
N GLY A 484 -8.46 18.49 -1.35
CA GLY A 484 -8.55 18.41 0.10
C GLY A 484 -8.13 17.04 0.66
N ALA A 485 -8.29 16.87 1.95
CA ALA A 485 -7.85 15.68 2.67
C ALA A 485 -8.40 14.38 2.06
N GLY A 486 -7.50 13.41 1.78
CA GLY A 486 -7.85 12.12 1.18
C GLY A 486 -8.35 12.21 -0.26
N ALA A 487 -7.95 13.22 -1.02
CA ALA A 487 -8.31 13.37 -2.43
C ALA A 487 -7.67 12.28 -3.30
N GLU A 488 -6.48 11.83 -2.97
CA GLU A 488 -5.64 10.95 -3.78
C GLU A 488 -6.33 9.62 -4.12
N SER A 489 -7.05 9.02 -3.17
CA SER A 489 -7.80 7.79 -3.42
C SER A 489 -9.01 8.01 -4.34
N ARG A 490 -9.70 9.15 -4.19
CA ARG A 490 -10.86 9.52 -5.02
C ARG A 490 -10.44 9.81 -6.46
N GLU A 491 -9.34 10.53 -6.65
CA GLU A 491 -8.78 10.83 -7.97
C GLU A 491 -8.44 9.57 -8.74
N GLN A 492 -7.85 8.55 -8.09
CA GLN A 492 -7.52 7.27 -8.71
C GLN A 492 -8.76 6.58 -9.31
N ILE A 493 -9.87 6.55 -8.56
CA ILE A 493 -11.14 5.99 -9.05
C ILE A 493 -11.69 6.88 -10.19
N GLY A 494 -11.71 8.20 -9.98
CA GLY A 494 -12.25 9.17 -10.92
C GLY A 494 -11.57 9.10 -12.28
N TRP A 495 -10.24 9.19 -12.32
CA TRP A 495 -9.48 9.12 -13.57
C TRP A 495 -9.58 7.77 -14.26
N THR A 496 -9.66 6.67 -13.50
CA THR A 496 -9.91 5.33 -14.07
C THR A 496 -11.24 5.30 -14.83
N ILE A 497 -12.30 5.86 -14.26
CA ILE A 497 -13.63 5.90 -14.90
C ILE A 497 -13.65 6.90 -16.08
N VAL A 498 -13.16 8.12 -15.88
CA VAL A 498 -13.16 9.16 -16.92
C VAL A 498 -12.34 8.72 -18.14
N GLY A 499 -11.12 8.26 -17.94
CA GLY A 499 -10.24 7.81 -19.02
C GLY A 499 -10.77 6.54 -19.70
N GLY A 500 -11.18 5.56 -18.90
CA GLY A 500 -11.73 4.30 -19.39
C GLY A 500 -13.01 4.47 -20.19
N MET A 501 -13.94 5.29 -19.71
CA MET A 501 -15.19 5.56 -20.42
C MET A 501 -14.97 6.40 -21.68
N THR A 502 -14.11 7.42 -21.63
CA THR A 502 -13.90 8.32 -22.77
C THR A 502 -13.22 7.59 -23.93
N LEU A 503 -12.02 7.05 -23.69
CA LEU A 503 -11.27 6.33 -24.75
C LEU A 503 -11.94 5.00 -25.07
N GLY A 504 -12.42 4.28 -24.05
CA GLY A 504 -13.11 3.01 -24.23
C GLY A 504 -14.34 3.14 -25.12
N THR A 505 -15.18 4.16 -24.93
CA THR A 505 -16.33 4.39 -25.81
C THR A 505 -15.90 4.72 -27.24
N ALA A 506 -14.92 5.63 -27.41
CA ALA A 506 -14.42 6.00 -28.73
C ALA A 506 -13.90 4.80 -29.54
N LEU A 507 -13.22 3.86 -28.89
CA LEU A 507 -12.73 2.63 -29.51
C LEU A 507 -13.84 1.57 -29.68
N THR A 508 -14.72 1.41 -28.69
CA THR A 508 -15.79 0.40 -28.69
C THR A 508 -16.75 0.59 -29.86
N ILE A 509 -17.15 1.81 -30.16
CA ILE A 509 -18.05 2.11 -31.28
C ILE A 509 -17.45 1.73 -32.66
N ILE A 510 -16.15 1.50 -32.76
CA ILE A 510 -15.45 1.07 -33.97
C ILE A 510 -15.18 -0.44 -33.94
N ILE A 511 -14.65 -0.94 -32.81
CA ILE A 511 -14.18 -2.31 -32.67
C ILE A 511 -15.33 -3.32 -32.57
N VAL A 512 -16.38 -3.02 -31.80
CA VAL A 512 -17.52 -3.94 -31.63
C VAL A 512 -18.25 -4.20 -32.95
N PRO A 513 -18.58 -3.22 -33.82
CA PRO A 513 -19.13 -3.50 -35.14
C PRO A 513 -18.24 -4.36 -36.02
N ALA A 514 -16.92 -4.16 -35.97
CA ALA A 514 -15.98 -4.98 -36.75
C ALA A 514 -15.93 -6.43 -36.25
N CYS A 515 -15.87 -6.62 -34.91
CA CYS A 515 -15.94 -7.95 -34.30
C CYS A 515 -17.29 -8.63 -34.60
N TYR A 516 -18.39 -7.87 -34.64
CA TYR A 516 -19.69 -8.40 -35.00
C TYR A 516 -19.70 -8.98 -36.42
N LEU A 517 -19.13 -8.25 -37.39
CA LEU A 517 -19.00 -8.76 -38.77
C LEU A 517 -18.21 -10.06 -38.88
N LEU A 518 -17.15 -10.21 -38.06
CA LEU A 518 -16.29 -11.38 -38.12
C LEU A 518 -16.90 -12.58 -37.37
N PHE A 519 -17.41 -12.38 -36.19
CA PHE A 519 -17.73 -13.46 -35.25
C PHE A 519 -19.23 -13.74 -35.07
N ALA A 520 -20.14 -12.79 -35.40
CA ALA A 520 -21.56 -13.03 -35.27
C ALA A 520 -22.02 -14.13 -36.26
N GLY A 521 -22.85 -15.07 -35.80
CA GLY A 521 -23.50 -16.04 -36.62
C GLY A 521 -24.57 -15.40 -37.51
N LYS A 522 -25.06 -16.17 -38.53
CA LYS A 522 -26.33 -15.81 -39.19
C LYS A 522 -27.44 -16.10 -38.16
N VAL A 523 -28.23 -15.10 -37.84
CA VAL A 523 -29.44 -15.26 -37.02
C VAL A 523 -30.48 -15.97 -37.90
N LYS A 524 -31.15 -17.02 -37.41
CA LYS A 524 -32.25 -17.66 -38.14
C LYS A 524 -33.34 -16.61 -38.33
N GLU A 525 -33.76 -16.41 -39.58
CA GLU A 525 -34.98 -15.66 -39.86
C GLU A 525 -36.12 -16.30 -39.03
N LEU A 526 -36.78 -15.50 -38.20
CA LEU A 526 -38.06 -15.90 -37.65
C LEU A 526 -38.97 -16.14 -38.87
N ALA A 527 -39.31 -17.39 -39.13
CA ALA A 527 -40.31 -17.71 -40.11
C ALA A 527 -41.52 -16.80 -39.85
N LYS A 528 -41.90 -15.99 -40.83
CA LYS A 528 -43.15 -15.23 -40.79
C LYS A 528 -44.23 -16.24 -40.43
N ALA A 529 -44.69 -16.21 -39.19
CA ALA A 529 -45.91 -16.88 -38.81
C ALA A 529 -46.98 -16.27 -39.71
N ASP A 530 -47.51 -17.12 -40.58
CA ASP A 530 -48.58 -16.79 -41.52
C ASP A 530 -49.69 -16.06 -40.79
N ALA A 531 -50.01 -14.86 -41.32
CA ALA A 531 -51.16 -14.09 -40.94
C ALA A 531 -52.48 -14.74 -41.41
#